data_1d507a38b3911601b5ddfa991303d1fc
#
_entry.id   1d507a38b3911601b5ddfa991303d1fc
#
_cell.length_a   1.000
_cell.length_b   1.000
_cell.length_c   1.000
_cell.angle_alpha   90.00
_cell.angle_beta   90.00
_cell.angle_gamma   90.00
#
_symmetry.space_group_name_H-M   'P 1'
#
loop_
_entity.id
_entity.type
_entity.pdbx_description
1 polymer ?
#
loop_
_entity_poly.entity_id
_entity_poly.type
_entity_poly.pdbx_seq_one_letter_code
_entity_poly.pdbx_strand_id
1 'polypeptide(L)'
;MRILNLTTKFFVVFSLLLSGCLSSEYNVATHKQDIFFYSTEKEMALGQNIARKVASEYKISANPDDIMRVNQTGEAIVDVCDRKEISYYFYVIEDDEKNAFSVPGGYVYIYKGLLDLLDDDELTFVLAHEVGHIVSRHSIKRLQAAMGYNLLLIASRGVSSDPQFSKGLSFALAQIMAGYSREDEFCADELAVEYTKATGSQPKAGISVLEKLYQESKKKLRPISYFRTHPFTAPRIKHIKEVLRLPIDVDDYINF
;
A
#
# COMPACT_ATOMS: atom_id res chain seq x y z
N MET A 1 32.26 -24.76 -42.47
CA MET A 1 31.64 -24.70 -41.14
C MET A 1 32.31 -23.58 -40.36
N ARG A 2 31.68 -22.39 -40.28
CA ARG A 2 32.25 -21.21 -39.62
C ARG A 2 32.12 -21.35 -38.12
N ILE A 3 33.23 -21.38 -37.41
CA ILE A 3 33.28 -21.41 -35.96
C ILE A 3 32.87 -20.02 -35.45
N LEU A 4 31.70 -19.95 -34.81
CA LEU A 4 31.25 -18.73 -34.19
C LEU A 4 32.16 -18.40 -33.01
N ASN A 5 32.78 -17.21 -33.04
CA ASN A 5 33.77 -16.76 -32.05
C ASN A 5 33.15 -16.77 -30.62
N LEU A 6 33.96 -17.11 -29.63
CA LEU A 6 33.57 -17.21 -28.21
C LEU A 6 32.91 -15.94 -27.69
N THR A 7 33.34 -14.77 -28.21
CA THR A 7 32.75 -13.45 -27.90
C THR A 7 31.32 -13.31 -28.39
N THR A 8 30.98 -13.87 -29.57
CA THR A 8 29.61 -13.84 -30.12
C THR A 8 28.70 -14.78 -29.31
N LYS A 9 29.21 -15.91 -28.84
CA LYS A 9 28.45 -16.82 -27.96
C LYS A 9 28.18 -16.19 -26.60
N PHE A 10 29.13 -15.45 -26.05
CA PHE A 10 28.96 -14.77 -24.78
C PHE A 10 27.92 -13.64 -24.89
N PHE A 11 27.89 -12.91 -26.00
CA PHE A 11 26.94 -11.83 -26.25
C PHE A 11 25.50 -12.38 -26.46
N VAL A 12 25.35 -13.50 -27.16
CA VAL A 12 24.04 -14.15 -27.36
C VAL A 12 23.50 -14.74 -26.05
N VAL A 13 24.34 -15.36 -25.23
CA VAL A 13 23.94 -15.87 -23.90
C VAL A 13 23.61 -14.72 -22.96
N PHE A 14 24.33 -13.62 -22.99
CA PHE A 14 24.07 -12.43 -22.18
C PHE A 14 22.76 -11.72 -22.61
N SER A 15 22.46 -11.66 -23.93
CA SER A 15 21.20 -11.10 -24.42
C SER A 15 19.98 -11.98 -24.11
N LEU A 16 20.14 -13.31 -24.04
CA LEU A 16 19.09 -14.24 -23.61
C LEU A 16 18.82 -14.19 -22.11
N LEU A 17 19.79 -13.80 -21.30
CA LEU A 17 19.61 -13.61 -19.86
C LEU A 17 18.89 -12.30 -19.52
N LEU A 18 18.88 -11.32 -20.43
CA LEU A 18 18.14 -10.05 -20.27
C LEU A 18 16.67 -10.11 -20.72
N SER A 19 16.26 -11.18 -21.40
CA SER A 19 14.85 -11.36 -21.84
C SER A 19 13.92 -11.87 -20.74
N GLY A 20 14.36 -11.98 -19.51
CA GLY A 20 13.59 -12.42 -18.35
C GLY A 20 12.92 -11.26 -17.61
N CYS A 21 11.66 -10.96 -17.95
CA CYS A 21 10.69 -10.34 -17.04
C CYS A 21 10.93 -8.86 -16.65
N LEU A 22 11.30 -7.98 -17.56
CA LEU A 22 11.02 -6.56 -17.42
C LEU A 22 9.61 -6.34 -17.95
N SER A 23 8.60 -6.20 -17.10
CA SER A 23 7.30 -5.69 -17.52
C SER A 23 7.33 -4.17 -17.35
N SER A 24 7.17 -3.44 -18.46
CA SER A 24 6.82 -2.03 -18.41
C SER A 24 5.29 -1.98 -18.37
N GLU A 25 4.73 -1.62 -17.24
CA GLU A 25 3.29 -1.49 -17.08
C GLU A 25 2.93 -0.02 -16.93
N TYR A 26 1.84 0.37 -17.59
CA TYR A 26 1.28 1.71 -17.41
C TYR A 26 0.67 1.80 -16.01
N ASN A 27 1.20 2.71 -15.21
CA ASN A 27 0.65 2.99 -13.89
C ASN A 27 -0.49 3.99 -14.06
N VAL A 28 -1.72 3.53 -13.86
CA VAL A 28 -2.95 4.33 -14.01
C VAL A 28 -2.96 5.52 -13.06
N ALA A 29 -2.43 5.35 -11.84
CA ALA A 29 -2.39 6.40 -10.83
C ALA A 29 -1.40 7.52 -11.15
N THR A 30 -0.23 7.18 -11.69
CA THR A 30 0.82 8.18 -11.99
C THR A 30 0.81 8.63 -13.45
N HIS A 31 -0.03 8.03 -14.30
CA HIS A 31 -0.06 8.22 -15.76
C HIS A 31 1.31 8.05 -16.42
N LYS A 32 2.18 7.21 -15.84
CA LYS A 32 3.55 6.95 -16.30
C LYS A 32 3.77 5.47 -16.56
N GLN A 33 4.75 5.18 -17.40
CA GLN A 33 5.28 3.83 -17.56
C GLN A 33 6.22 3.54 -16.40
N ASP A 34 5.84 2.61 -15.53
CA ASP A 34 6.69 2.11 -14.44
C ASP A 34 7.34 0.79 -14.85
N ILE A 35 8.58 0.60 -14.46
CA ILE A 35 9.30 -0.65 -14.68
C ILE A 35 9.15 -1.52 -13.45
N PHE A 36 8.43 -2.62 -13.62
CA PHE A 36 8.31 -3.63 -12.58
C PHE A 36 9.11 -4.88 -12.96
N PHE A 37 9.93 -5.36 -12.05
CA PHE A 37 10.58 -6.67 -12.15
C PHE A 37 9.64 -7.81 -11.73
N TYR A 38 8.37 -7.48 -11.44
CA TYR A 38 7.35 -8.37 -10.89
C TYR A 38 6.08 -8.31 -11.71
N SER A 39 5.69 -9.47 -12.25
CA SER A 39 4.35 -9.61 -12.82
C SER A 39 3.28 -9.59 -11.72
N THR A 40 2.04 -9.31 -12.09
CA THR A 40 0.89 -9.32 -11.19
C THR A 40 0.75 -10.65 -10.45
N GLU A 41 1.00 -11.80 -11.11
CA GLU A 41 0.92 -13.13 -10.48
C GLU A 41 1.97 -13.30 -9.37
N LYS A 42 3.19 -12.84 -9.60
CA LYS A 42 4.26 -12.89 -8.58
C LYS A 42 3.97 -11.93 -7.42
N GLU A 43 3.41 -10.76 -7.71
CA GLU A 43 2.95 -9.82 -6.69
C GLU A 43 1.87 -10.46 -5.82
N MET A 44 0.85 -11.10 -6.42
CA MET A 44 -0.20 -11.79 -5.69
C MET A 44 0.35 -12.92 -4.82
N ALA A 45 1.28 -13.73 -5.34
CA ALA A 45 1.92 -14.80 -4.58
C ALA A 45 2.74 -14.26 -3.38
N LEU A 46 3.46 -13.17 -3.58
CA LEU A 46 4.18 -12.47 -2.51
C LEU A 46 3.20 -11.94 -1.46
N GLY A 47 2.14 -11.26 -1.91
CA GLY A 47 1.10 -10.72 -1.03
C GLY A 47 0.44 -11.79 -0.17
N GLN A 48 0.09 -12.94 -0.75
CA GLN A 48 -0.46 -14.07 0.00
C GLN A 48 0.52 -14.59 1.07
N ASN A 49 1.82 -14.65 0.77
CA ASN A 49 2.83 -15.06 1.74
C ASN A 49 2.95 -14.05 2.89
N ILE A 50 2.93 -12.74 2.58
CA ILE A 50 2.94 -11.67 3.59
C ILE A 50 1.64 -11.71 4.40
N ALA A 51 0.47 -11.89 3.78
CA ALA A 51 -0.81 -11.99 4.47
C ALA A 51 -0.85 -13.15 5.48
N ARG A 52 -0.28 -14.32 5.13
CA ARG A 52 -0.12 -15.42 6.08
C ARG A 52 0.80 -15.06 7.26
N LYS A 53 1.85 -14.31 6.99
CA LYS A 53 2.74 -13.79 8.04
C LYS A 53 1.99 -12.82 8.96
N VAL A 54 1.22 -11.88 8.41
CA VAL A 54 0.37 -10.97 9.19
C VAL A 54 -0.61 -11.75 10.07
N ALA A 55 -1.32 -12.74 9.51
CA ALA A 55 -2.25 -13.59 10.26
C ALA A 55 -1.58 -14.42 11.36
N SER A 56 -0.27 -14.68 11.27
CA SER A 56 0.50 -15.35 12.32
C SER A 56 1.00 -14.41 13.44
N GLU A 57 1.10 -13.11 13.17
CA GLU A 57 1.63 -12.11 14.10
C GLU A 57 0.55 -11.27 14.75
N TYR A 58 -0.59 -11.09 14.09
CA TYR A 58 -1.68 -10.24 14.53
C TYR A 58 -2.96 -11.04 14.73
N LYS A 59 -3.73 -10.69 15.75
CA LYS A 59 -5.05 -11.25 15.96
C LYS A 59 -6.06 -10.56 15.02
N ILE A 60 -6.57 -11.31 14.06
CA ILE A 60 -7.63 -10.82 13.15
C ILE A 60 -8.98 -10.86 13.88
N SER A 61 -9.76 -9.82 13.73
CA SER A 61 -11.09 -9.71 14.34
C SER A 61 -12.06 -10.76 13.81
N ALA A 62 -12.86 -11.29 14.73
CA ALA A 62 -14.00 -12.14 14.43
C ALA A 62 -15.35 -11.42 14.69
N ASN A 63 -15.32 -10.11 15.02
CA ASN A 63 -16.51 -9.31 15.23
C ASN A 63 -17.28 -9.12 13.91
N PRO A 64 -18.50 -9.63 13.77
CA PRO A 64 -19.24 -9.58 12.51
C PRO A 64 -19.59 -8.15 12.09
N ASP A 65 -19.85 -7.24 13.02
CA ASP A 65 -20.21 -5.86 12.71
C ASP A 65 -19.02 -5.08 12.12
N ASP A 66 -17.82 -5.24 12.72
CA ASP A 66 -16.60 -4.64 12.21
C ASP A 66 -16.24 -5.19 10.83
N ILE A 67 -16.32 -6.52 10.68
CA ILE A 67 -16.05 -7.20 9.42
C ILE A 67 -17.02 -6.73 8.32
N MET A 68 -18.31 -6.67 8.64
CA MET A 68 -19.33 -6.22 7.70
C MET A 68 -19.08 -4.76 7.28
N ARG A 69 -18.88 -3.86 8.24
CA ARG A 69 -18.63 -2.42 7.99
C ARG A 69 -17.43 -2.21 7.07
N VAL A 70 -16.29 -2.86 7.37
CA VAL A 70 -15.05 -2.70 6.59
C VAL A 70 -15.17 -3.33 5.21
N ASN A 71 -15.80 -4.51 5.08
CA ASN A 71 -15.97 -5.14 3.77
C ASN A 71 -16.95 -4.40 2.87
N GLN A 72 -18.10 -3.95 3.39
CA GLN A 72 -19.06 -3.16 2.59
C GLN A 72 -18.42 -1.88 2.06
N THR A 73 -17.67 -1.16 2.91
CA THR A 73 -16.93 0.04 2.48
C THR A 73 -15.85 -0.32 1.46
N GLY A 74 -15.10 -1.39 1.71
CA GLY A 74 -14.03 -1.84 0.82
C GLY A 74 -14.55 -2.28 -0.55
N GLU A 75 -15.65 -3.03 -0.61
CA GLU A 75 -16.30 -3.45 -1.86
C GLU A 75 -16.74 -2.25 -2.70
N ALA A 76 -17.35 -1.23 -2.08
CA ALA A 76 -17.77 -0.03 -2.78
C ALA A 76 -16.55 0.71 -3.40
N ILE A 77 -15.39 0.72 -2.73
CA ILE A 77 -14.15 1.30 -3.25
C ILE A 77 -13.60 0.45 -4.40
N VAL A 78 -13.60 -0.87 -4.26
CA VAL A 78 -13.14 -1.79 -5.30
C VAL A 78 -13.98 -1.65 -6.57
N ASP A 79 -15.27 -1.40 -6.45
CA ASP A 79 -16.15 -1.18 -7.61
C ASP A 79 -15.79 0.04 -8.45
N VAL A 80 -15.08 1.01 -7.88
CA VAL A 80 -14.70 2.26 -8.56
C VAL A 80 -13.19 2.38 -8.79
N CYS A 81 -12.33 1.56 -8.17
CA CYS A 81 -10.88 1.67 -8.31
C CYS A 81 -10.40 1.24 -9.71
N ASP A 82 -9.19 1.67 -10.10
CA ASP A 82 -8.65 1.46 -11.46
C ASP A 82 -8.01 0.09 -11.67
N ARG A 83 -7.69 -0.65 -10.61
CA ARG A 83 -7.00 -1.93 -10.70
C ARG A 83 -7.94 -3.10 -10.42
N LYS A 84 -8.54 -3.66 -11.48
CA LYS A 84 -9.57 -4.70 -11.43
C LYS A 84 -9.05 -6.14 -11.61
N GLU A 85 -7.81 -6.30 -12.05
CA GLU A 85 -7.25 -7.61 -12.38
C GLU A 85 -6.82 -8.42 -11.14
N ILE A 86 -6.93 -7.85 -9.93
CA ILE A 86 -6.64 -8.53 -8.67
C ILE A 86 -7.88 -8.57 -7.77
N SER A 87 -7.91 -9.53 -6.84
CA SER A 87 -8.91 -9.54 -5.77
C SER A 87 -8.46 -8.69 -4.58
N TYR A 88 -9.39 -8.08 -3.87
CA TYR A 88 -9.12 -7.29 -2.67
C TYR A 88 -9.69 -7.99 -1.44
N TYR A 89 -8.97 -7.88 -0.32
CA TYR A 89 -9.30 -8.51 0.96
C TYR A 89 -9.11 -7.49 2.08
N PHE A 90 -10.14 -7.31 2.89
CA PHE A 90 -10.13 -6.34 3.98
C PHE A 90 -10.22 -7.05 5.32
N TYR A 91 -9.33 -6.70 6.24
CA TYR A 91 -9.21 -7.33 7.55
C TYR A 91 -9.14 -6.28 8.67
N VAL A 92 -9.76 -6.60 9.80
CA VAL A 92 -9.64 -5.82 11.03
C VAL A 92 -8.65 -6.52 11.96
N ILE A 93 -7.65 -5.79 12.46
CA ILE A 93 -6.70 -6.26 13.48
C ILE A 93 -7.21 -5.85 14.85
N GLU A 94 -7.32 -6.81 15.78
CA GLU A 94 -7.73 -6.61 17.18
C GLU A 94 -6.59 -5.96 17.99
N ASP A 95 -6.42 -4.66 17.80
CA ASP A 95 -5.42 -3.84 18.49
C ASP A 95 -5.91 -2.40 18.60
N ASP A 96 -5.65 -1.74 19.73
CA ASP A 96 -6.06 -0.36 20.03
C ASP A 96 -5.19 0.70 19.33
N GLU A 97 -4.16 0.29 18.60
CA GLU A 97 -3.33 1.21 17.82
C GLU A 97 -4.14 1.91 16.72
N LYS A 98 -3.74 3.14 16.41
CA LYS A 98 -4.33 3.90 15.31
C LYS A 98 -3.48 3.68 14.08
N ASN A 99 -3.83 2.67 13.28
CA ASN A 99 -3.09 2.33 12.07
C ASN A 99 -3.96 1.64 11.01
N ALA A 100 -3.55 1.76 9.76
CA ALA A 100 -3.97 0.94 8.64
C ALA A 100 -2.74 0.70 7.76
N PHE A 101 -2.74 -0.34 6.97
CA PHE A 101 -1.71 -0.59 5.97
C PHE A 101 -2.20 -1.59 4.92
N SER A 102 -1.61 -1.50 3.74
CA SER A 102 -1.83 -2.44 2.66
C SER A 102 -0.56 -3.22 2.30
N VAL A 103 -0.73 -4.45 1.87
CA VAL A 103 0.37 -5.27 1.35
C VAL A 103 0.09 -5.64 -0.11
N PRO A 104 1.12 -6.02 -0.89
CA PRO A 104 0.94 -6.40 -2.29
C PRO A 104 -0.17 -7.44 -2.47
N GLY A 105 -0.76 -7.49 -3.66
CA GLY A 105 -1.74 -8.52 -4.01
C GLY A 105 -3.15 -8.29 -3.45
N GLY A 106 -3.48 -7.07 -3.01
CA GLY A 106 -4.84 -6.67 -2.68
C GLY A 106 -5.25 -6.78 -1.21
N TYR A 107 -4.32 -6.98 -0.28
CA TYR A 107 -4.65 -7.13 1.14
C TYR A 107 -4.58 -5.80 1.88
N VAL A 108 -5.67 -5.41 2.55
CA VAL A 108 -5.81 -4.19 3.35
C VAL A 108 -6.12 -4.56 4.80
N TYR A 109 -5.43 -3.92 5.72
CA TYR A 109 -5.59 -4.11 7.16
C TYR A 109 -5.89 -2.78 7.84
N ILE A 110 -6.92 -2.76 8.69
CA ILE A 110 -7.22 -1.65 9.58
C ILE A 110 -7.23 -2.13 11.03
N TYR A 111 -6.61 -1.37 11.91
CA TYR A 111 -6.63 -1.66 13.35
C TYR A 111 -7.95 -1.24 13.96
N LYS A 112 -8.46 -2.05 14.88
CA LYS A 112 -9.71 -1.76 15.61
C LYS A 112 -9.70 -0.38 16.24
N GLY A 113 -8.57 0.01 16.83
CA GLY A 113 -8.42 1.33 17.42
C GLY A 113 -8.59 2.47 16.42
N LEU A 114 -8.18 2.32 15.15
CA LEU A 114 -8.45 3.31 14.12
C LEU A 114 -9.90 3.22 13.66
N LEU A 115 -10.42 2.02 13.40
CA LEU A 115 -11.81 1.79 12.97
C LEU A 115 -12.82 2.46 13.91
N ASP A 116 -12.60 2.36 15.23
CA ASP A 116 -13.48 2.96 16.25
C ASP A 116 -13.44 4.49 16.30
N LEU A 117 -12.39 5.09 15.78
CA LEU A 117 -12.23 6.56 15.73
C LEU A 117 -12.98 7.17 14.55
N LEU A 118 -13.20 6.42 13.48
CA LEU A 118 -13.67 6.89 12.18
C LEU A 118 -15.18 6.81 12.04
N ASP A 119 -15.78 7.84 11.45
CA ASP A 119 -17.11 7.74 10.85
C ASP A 119 -17.03 7.03 9.47
N ASP A 120 -18.16 6.89 8.76
CA ASP A 120 -18.20 6.10 7.53
C ASP A 120 -17.53 6.80 6.34
N ASP A 121 -17.61 8.13 6.25
CA ASP A 121 -16.90 8.89 5.22
C ASP A 121 -15.38 8.83 5.44
N GLU A 122 -14.95 8.91 6.68
CA GLU A 122 -13.55 8.81 7.10
C GLU A 122 -13.00 7.40 6.88
N LEU A 123 -13.77 6.37 7.20
CA LEU A 123 -13.40 4.98 6.91
C LEU A 123 -13.24 4.77 5.41
N THR A 124 -14.18 5.31 4.62
CA THR A 124 -14.10 5.25 3.16
C THR A 124 -12.80 5.88 2.65
N PHE A 125 -12.44 7.07 3.14
CA PHE A 125 -11.20 7.72 2.74
C PHE A 125 -9.94 6.91 3.13
N VAL A 126 -9.89 6.38 4.36
CA VAL A 126 -8.73 5.58 4.82
C VAL A 126 -8.58 4.31 3.98
N LEU A 127 -9.67 3.57 3.75
CA LEU A 127 -9.60 2.35 2.93
C LEU A 127 -9.29 2.67 1.46
N ALA A 128 -9.82 3.78 0.93
CA ALA A 128 -9.51 4.25 -0.42
C ALA A 128 -8.03 4.64 -0.56
N HIS A 129 -7.43 5.24 0.46
CA HIS A 129 -5.99 5.54 0.51
C HIS A 129 -5.14 4.26 0.46
N GLU A 130 -5.50 3.23 1.23
CA GLU A 130 -4.83 1.93 1.19
C GLU A 130 -4.99 1.23 -0.17
N VAL A 131 -6.18 1.29 -0.75
CA VAL A 131 -6.42 0.81 -2.13
C VAL A 131 -5.59 1.62 -3.13
N GLY A 132 -5.44 2.93 -2.95
CA GLY A 132 -4.57 3.79 -3.74
C GLY A 132 -3.11 3.31 -3.74
N HIS A 133 -2.57 2.91 -2.58
CA HIS A 133 -1.23 2.31 -2.50
C HIS A 133 -1.13 0.99 -3.28
N ILE A 134 -2.17 0.16 -3.27
CA ILE A 134 -2.22 -1.09 -4.04
C ILE A 134 -2.30 -0.82 -5.54
N VAL A 135 -3.18 0.08 -5.97
CA VAL A 135 -3.35 0.48 -7.39
C VAL A 135 -2.04 1.03 -7.95
N SER A 136 -1.37 1.89 -7.20
CA SER A 136 -0.08 2.49 -7.56
C SER A 136 1.12 1.55 -7.37
N ARG A 137 0.91 0.35 -6.80
CA ARG A 137 1.93 -0.68 -6.52
C ARG A 137 3.10 -0.13 -5.66
N HIS A 138 2.82 0.82 -4.76
CA HIS A 138 3.84 1.48 -3.94
C HIS A 138 4.64 0.48 -3.09
N SER A 139 3.97 -0.51 -2.49
CA SER A 139 4.63 -1.58 -1.72
C SER A 139 5.61 -2.39 -2.57
N ILE A 140 5.27 -2.72 -3.83
CA ILE A 140 6.16 -3.44 -4.74
C ILE A 140 7.36 -2.58 -5.15
N LYS A 141 7.16 -1.31 -5.51
CA LYS A 141 8.25 -0.37 -5.82
C LYS A 141 9.24 -0.29 -4.67
N ARG A 142 8.71 -0.15 -3.45
CA ARG A 142 9.51 -0.08 -2.23
C ARG A 142 10.29 -1.36 -1.96
N LEU A 143 9.65 -2.51 -2.08
CA LEU A 143 10.30 -3.81 -1.90
C LEU A 143 11.38 -4.05 -2.96
N GLN A 144 11.14 -3.67 -4.22
CA GLN A 144 12.15 -3.73 -5.28
C GLN A 144 13.39 -2.89 -4.93
N ALA A 145 13.18 -1.67 -4.43
CA ALA A 145 14.27 -0.79 -4.03
C ALA A 145 15.06 -1.33 -2.83
N ALA A 146 14.37 -1.90 -1.83
CA ALA A 146 15.00 -2.36 -0.59
C ALA A 146 15.66 -3.74 -0.68
N MET A 147 15.07 -4.66 -1.44
CA MET A 147 15.45 -6.08 -1.41
C MET A 147 16.22 -6.51 -2.66
N GLY A 148 16.12 -5.77 -3.75
CA GLY A 148 16.61 -6.23 -5.04
C GLY A 148 15.83 -7.46 -5.57
N TYR A 149 16.10 -7.83 -6.81
CA TYR A 149 15.34 -8.86 -7.52
C TYR A 149 15.41 -10.26 -6.89
N ASN A 150 16.59 -10.67 -6.43
CA ASN A 150 16.81 -12.04 -5.95
C ASN A 150 16.05 -12.39 -4.67
N LEU A 151 15.98 -11.45 -3.72
CA LEU A 151 15.26 -11.68 -2.45
C LEU A 151 13.74 -11.71 -2.65
N LEU A 152 13.24 -10.88 -3.57
CA LEU A 152 11.82 -10.90 -3.95
C LEU A 152 11.43 -12.23 -4.62
N LEU A 153 12.32 -12.81 -5.45
CA LEU A 153 12.10 -14.15 -6.02
C LEU A 153 11.99 -15.24 -4.96
N ILE A 154 12.81 -15.16 -3.90
CA ILE A 154 12.74 -16.11 -2.79
C ILE A 154 11.40 -15.98 -2.07
N ALA A 155 10.96 -14.76 -1.79
CA ALA A 155 9.70 -14.48 -1.09
C ALA A 155 8.44 -14.88 -1.89
N SER A 156 8.54 -14.97 -3.24
CA SER A 156 7.42 -15.37 -4.12
C SER A 156 7.30 -16.89 -4.36
N ARG A 157 8.30 -17.69 -3.99
CA ARG A 157 8.36 -19.12 -4.32
C ARG A 157 7.52 -20.07 -3.45
N GLY A 158 6.60 -19.56 -2.65
CA GLY A 158 5.68 -20.36 -1.85
C GLY A 158 6.16 -20.66 -0.43
N VAL A 159 5.34 -21.41 0.32
CA VAL A 159 5.62 -21.74 1.72
C VAL A 159 6.81 -22.67 1.78
N SER A 160 7.92 -22.19 2.27
CA SER A 160 9.10 -22.99 2.57
C SER A 160 9.30 -22.99 4.10
N SER A 161 9.65 -24.13 4.67
CA SER A 161 10.15 -24.23 6.04
C SER A 161 11.56 -23.64 6.21
N ASP A 162 12.12 -23.06 5.14
CA ASP A 162 13.44 -22.45 5.14
C ASP A 162 13.45 -21.20 6.04
N PRO A 163 14.34 -21.13 7.04
CA PRO A 163 14.50 -19.95 7.90
C PRO A 163 14.83 -18.66 7.12
N GLN A 164 15.51 -18.74 5.97
CA GLN A 164 15.80 -17.59 5.12
C GLN A 164 14.53 -17.02 4.46
N PHE A 165 13.59 -17.90 4.08
CA PHE A 165 12.29 -17.49 3.56
C PHE A 165 11.49 -16.68 4.61
N SER A 166 11.41 -17.20 5.84
CA SER A 166 10.73 -16.52 6.95
C SER A 166 11.37 -15.15 7.27
N LYS A 167 12.71 -15.07 7.30
CA LYS A 167 13.43 -13.79 7.46
C LYS A 167 13.15 -12.82 6.32
N GLY A 168 13.08 -13.31 5.09
CA GLY A 168 12.74 -12.50 3.91
C GLY A 168 11.34 -11.89 4.01
N LEU A 169 10.34 -12.65 4.45
CA LEU A 169 8.99 -12.14 4.66
C LEU A 169 8.91 -11.12 5.80
N SER A 170 9.61 -11.39 6.93
CA SER A 170 9.68 -10.44 8.03
C SER A 170 10.31 -9.12 7.61
N PHE A 171 11.38 -9.18 6.81
CA PHE A 171 12.00 -7.99 6.25
C PHE A 171 11.06 -7.25 5.28
N ALA A 172 10.34 -7.96 4.41
CA ALA A 172 9.36 -7.37 3.49
C ALA A 172 8.26 -6.64 4.26
N LEU A 173 7.67 -7.27 5.28
CA LEU A 173 6.67 -6.64 6.14
C LEU A 173 7.23 -5.41 6.86
N ALA A 174 8.43 -5.50 7.42
CA ALA A 174 9.09 -4.36 8.06
C ALA A 174 9.32 -3.19 7.09
N GLN A 175 9.65 -3.47 5.81
CA GLN A 175 9.78 -2.44 4.80
C GLN A 175 8.44 -1.77 4.48
N ILE A 176 7.35 -2.53 4.37
CA ILE A 176 6.00 -1.99 4.17
C ILE A 176 5.62 -1.09 5.34
N MET A 177 5.90 -1.52 6.57
CA MET A 177 5.58 -0.79 7.80
C MET A 177 6.51 0.41 8.09
N ALA A 178 7.54 0.65 7.29
CA ALA A 178 8.51 1.73 7.54
C ALA A 178 8.12 3.10 6.95
N GLY A 179 6.95 3.22 6.32
CA GLY A 179 6.41 4.47 5.75
C GLY A 179 6.75 4.67 4.26
N TYR A 180 5.93 5.40 3.56
CA TYR A 180 6.05 5.71 2.13
C TYR A 180 6.79 7.04 1.88
N SER A 181 7.16 7.32 0.63
CA SER A 181 7.66 8.63 0.24
C SER A 181 6.53 9.66 0.23
N ARG A 182 6.87 10.94 0.21
CA ARG A 182 5.87 12.02 0.12
C ARG A 182 5.06 11.92 -1.17
N GLU A 183 5.73 11.61 -2.24
CA GLU A 183 5.12 11.47 -3.57
C GLU A 183 4.16 10.27 -3.62
N ASP A 184 4.50 9.17 -2.94
CA ASP A 184 3.61 8.01 -2.82
C ASP A 184 2.36 8.34 -1.99
N GLU A 185 2.54 9.11 -0.88
CA GLU A 185 1.42 9.55 -0.04
C GLU A 185 0.48 10.49 -0.80
N PHE A 186 1.04 11.46 -1.56
CA PHE A 186 0.24 12.38 -2.36
C PHE A 186 -0.55 11.65 -3.46
N CYS A 187 0.08 10.71 -4.15
CA CYS A 187 -0.59 9.89 -5.15
C CYS A 187 -1.73 9.06 -4.53
N ALA A 188 -1.49 8.45 -3.36
CA ALA A 188 -2.53 7.69 -2.67
C ALA A 188 -3.67 8.59 -2.17
N ASP A 189 -3.37 9.83 -1.72
CA ASP A 189 -4.37 10.81 -1.32
C ASP A 189 -5.23 11.29 -2.50
N GLU A 190 -4.63 11.52 -3.68
CA GLU A 190 -5.36 11.88 -4.90
C GLU A 190 -6.37 10.79 -5.29
N LEU A 191 -5.91 9.53 -5.32
CA LEU A 191 -6.79 8.39 -5.58
C LEU A 191 -7.86 8.22 -4.50
N ALA A 192 -7.49 8.44 -3.23
CA ALA A 192 -8.46 8.37 -2.13
C ALA A 192 -9.57 9.42 -2.28
N VAL A 193 -9.22 10.65 -2.66
CA VAL A 193 -10.20 11.71 -2.98
C VAL A 193 -11.11 11.27 -4.12
N GLU A 194 -10.55 10.73 -5.19
CA GLU A 194 -11.29 10.30 -6.38
C GLU A 194 -12.25 9.14 -6.03
N TYR A 195 -11.75 8.08 -5.39
CA TYR A 195 -12.55 6.91 -5.06
C TYR A 195 -13.62 7.22 -4.00
N THR A 196 -13.28 7.99 -2.96
CA THR A 196 -14.26 8.45 -1.96
C THR A 196 -15.40 9.23 -2.62
N LYS A 197 -15.07 10.11 -3.56
CA LYS A 197 -16.09 10.84 -4.32
C LYS A 197 -16.93 9.91 -5.21
N ALA A 198 -16.31 8.94 -5.86
CA ALA A 198 -16.99 8.00 -6.75
C ALA A 198 -17.93 7.04 -6.00
N THR A 199 -17.64 6.70 -4.75
CA THR A 199 -18.56 5.93 -3.88
C THR A 199 -19.73 6.77 -3.33
N GLY A 200 -19.74 8.09 -3.53
CA GLY A 200 -20.74 9.00 -3.00
C GLY A 200 -20.44 9.52 -1.59
N SER A 201 -19.31 9.14 -0.99
CA SER A 201 -18.85 9.63 0.31
C SER A 201 -18.17 11.01 0.18
N GLN A 202 -17.90 11.66 1.32
CA GLN A 202 -17.38 13.02 1.38
C GLN A 202 -15.84 13.05 1.31
N PRO A 203 -15.21 13.49 0.20
CA PRO A 203 -13.74 13.44 0.08
C PRO A 203 -13.01 14.34 1.09
N LYS A 204 -13.69 15.35 1.68
CA LYS A 204 -13.14 16.17 2.77
C LYS A 204 -12.84 15.37 4.04
N ALA A 205 -13.41 14.19 4.19
CA ALA A 205 -13.14 13.29 5.30
C ALA A 205 -11.65 12.97 5.45
N GLY A 206 -10.86 12.98 4.35
CA GLY A 206 -9.42 12.83 4.39
C GLY A 206 -8.71 13.89 5.25
N ILE A 207 -9.17 15.15 5.19
CA ILE A 207 -8.65 16.22 6.04
C ILE A 207 -9.02 15.93 7.49
N SER A 208 -10.29 15.60 7.76
CA SER A 208 -10.80 15.29 9.10
C SER A 208 -10.03 14.13 9.75
N VAL A 209 -9.77 13.05 9.00
CA VAL A 209 -8.96 11.90 9.48
C VAL A 209 -7.59 12.36 9.93
N LEU A 210 -6.85 13.09 9.08
CA LEU A 210 -5.50 13.53 9.39
C LEU A 210 -5.46 14.46 10.58
N GLU A 211 -6.43 15.37 10.72
CA GLU A 211 -6.58 16.24 11.88
C GLU A 211 -6.91 15.46 13.16
N LYS A 212 -7.85 14.50 13.10
CA LYS A 212 -8.18 13.64 14.25
C LYS A 212 -6.95 12.84 14.72
N LEU A 213 -6.24 12.22 13.78
CA LEU A 213 -5.04 11.46 14.09
C LEU A 213 -3.94 12.35 14.71
N TYR A 214 -3.79 13.56 14.22
CA TYR A 214 -2.86 14.52 14.79
C TYR A 214 -3.24 14.89 16.24
N GLN A 215 -4.51 15.15 16.52
CA GLN A 215 -4.98 15.42 17.87
C GLN A 215 -4.79 14.22 18.81
N GLU A 216 -5.05 13.01 18.32
CA GLU A 216 -4.77 11.78 19.07
C GLU A 216 -3.27 11.61 19.38
N SER A 217 -2.39 12.00 18.45
CA SER A 217 -0.94 11.92 18.66
C SER A 217 -0.45 12.86 19.77
N LYS A 218 -1.08 14.03 19.92
CA LYS A 218 -0.74 14.98 21.00
C LYS A 218 -1.07 14.45 22.41
N LYS A 219 -2.01 13.52 22.51
CA LYS A 219 -2.40 12.90 23.80
C LYS A 219 -1.42 11.80 24.24
N LYS A 220 -0.54 11.35 23.37
CA LYS A 220 0.40 10.25 23.63
C LYS A 220 1.84 10.77 23.73
N LEU A 221 2.65 10.12 24.58
CA LEU A 221 4.09 10.38 24.69
C LEU A 221 4.90 9.89 23.47
N ARG A 222 4.30 9.09 22.62
CA ARG A 222 4.91 8.56 21.39
C ARG A 222 4.00 8.83 20.20
N PRO A 223 4.56 9.10 19.00
CA PRO A 223 3.77 9.19 17.80
C PRO A 223 2.90 7.95 17.60
N ILE A 224 1.68 8.12 17.13
CA ILE A 224 0.82 7.00 16.75
C ILE A 224 1.42 6.26 15.57
N SER A 225 1.13 4.96 15.47
CA SER A 225 1.72 4.07 14.46
C SER A 225 1.40 4.51 13.03
N TYR A 226 0.23 5.09 12.78
CA TYR A 226 -0.17 5.61 11.48
C TYR A 226 0.87 6.58 10.88
N PHE A 227 1.42 7.51 11.67
CA PHE A 227 2.42 8.46 11.16
C PHE A 227 3.80 7.87 10.88
N ARG A 228 4.04 6.63 11.32
CA ARG A 228 5.25 5.89 10.94
C ARG A 228 5.10 5.24 9.57
N THR A 229 3.89 4.75 9.26
CA THR A 229 3.57 4.13 7.97
C THR A 229 3.19 5.17 6.92
N HIS A 230 2.51 6.25 7.33
CA HIS A 230 1.98 7.33 6.49
C HIS A 230 2.42 8.71 7.00
N PRO A 231 3.66 9.12 6.74
CA PRO A 231 4.21 10.40 7.22
C PRO A 231 3.61 11.61 6.50
N PHE A 232 4.12 12.79 6.83
CA PHE A 232 3.86 14.08 6.15
C PHE A 232 2.44 14.63 6.32
N THR A 233 1.89 14.61 7.55
CA THR A 233 0.50 15.00 7.84
C THR A 233 0.12 16.39 7.29
N ALA A 234 0.88 17.45 7.61
CA ALA A 234 0.55 18.79 7.14
C ALA A 234 0.68 18.96 5.62
N PRO A 235 1.77 18.53 4.98
CA PRO A 235 1.84 18.55 3.53
C PRO A 235 0.69 17.78 2.86
N ARG A 236 0.22 16.68 3.44
CA ARG A 236 -0.91 15.89 2.92
C ARG A 236 -2.23 16.64 3.04
N ILE A 237 -2.52 17.25 4.19
CA ILE A 237 -3.73 18.09 4.38
C ILE A 237 -3.76 19.19 3.32
N LYS A 238 -2.64 19.91 3.17
CA LYS A 238 -2.52 20.94 2.14
C LYS A 238 -2.78 20.37 0.74
N HIS A 239 -2.16 19.26 0.40
CA HIS A 239 -2.31 18.61 -0.90
C HIS A 239 -3.77 18.19 -1.16
N ILE A 240 -4.44 17.57 -0.19
CA ILE A 240 -5.88 17.23 -0.30
C ILE A 240 -6.73 18.50 -0.51
N LYS A 241 -6.44 19.60 0.20
CA LYS A 241 -7.13 20.88 -0.01
C LYS A 241 -6.91 21.41 -1.43
N GLU A 242 -5.69 21.30 -1.99
CA GLU A 242 -5.37 21.69 -3.37
C GLU A 242 -6.17 20.85 -4.38
N VAL A 243 -6.18 19.53 -4.23
CA VAL A 243 -6.95 18.60 -5.08
C VAL A 243 -8.44 18.92 -5.05
N LEU A 244 -8.99 19.22 -3.88
CA LEU A 244 -10.38 19.57 -3.67
C LEU A 244 -10.71 21.04 -4.02
N ARG A 245 -9.70 21.85 -4.39
CA ARG A 245 -9.84 23.30 -4.66
C ARG A 245 -10.43 24.06 -3.46
N LEU A 246 -10.03 23.71 -2.27
CA LEU A 246 -10.41 24.36 -1.03
C LEU A 246 -9.43 25.48 -0.68
N PRO A 247 -9.86 26.50 0.10
CA PRO A 247 -8.95 27.50 0.63
C PRO A 247 -7.82 26.84 1.43
N ILE A 248 -6.60 27.37 1.26
CA ILE A 248 -5.41 26.97 2.01
C ILE A 248 -5.15 28.06 3.04
N ASP A 249 -5.11 27.69 4.31
CA ASP A 249 -4.87 28.60 5.42
C ASP A 249 -3.38 28.67 5.79
N VAL A 250 -2.99 29.71 6.53
CA VAL A 250 -1.59 29.85 7.02
C VAL A 250 -1.21 28.67 7.91
N ASP A 251 -2.17 28.13 8.66
CA ASP A 251 -1.98 26.98 9.53
C ASP A 251 -1.60 25.69 8.75
N ASP A 252 -1.98 25.59 7.49
CA ASP A 252 -1.58 24.48 6.60
C ASP A 252 -0.07 24.50 6.27
N TYR A 253 0.64 25.57 6.60
CA TYR A 253 2.08 25.71 6.37
C TYR A 253 2.93 25.58 7.65
N ILE A 254 2.35 25.83 8.81
CA ILE A 254 3.13 26.11 10.02
C ILE A 254 2.92 25.09 11.16
N ASN A 255 1.80 24.39 11.24
CA ASN A 255 1.33 23.75 12.46
C ASN A 255 1.41 22.24 12.52
N PHE A 256 2.50 21.66 12.01
CA PHE A 256 2.64 20.21 12.24
C PHE A 256 4.10 19.81 12.47
#